data_5de2ee3393b23bbf2c13f3d3d6030024
#
_entry.id   5de2ee3393b23bbf2c13f3d3d6030024
#
_cell.length_a   1.000
_cell.length_b   1.000
_cell.length_c   1.000
_cell.angle_alpha   90.00
_cell.angle_beta   90.00
_cell.angle_gamma   90.00
#
_symmetry.space_group_name_H-M   'P 1'
#
loop_
_entity.id
_entity.type
_entity.pdbx_description
1 polymer ?
#
loop_
_entity_poly.entity_id
_entity_poly.type
_entity_poly.pdbx_seq_one_letter_code
_entity_poly.pdbx_strand_id
1 'polypeptide(L)'
;MNKIPPTLDLDALRSFVTGMECGSFAQAAIRLCRSTSAVSAQLKKLEQQCGADLVMKKGRGLALTRDGEIVMSYARRMLALNDEMQCALKGEQLQEEIRIGMQEDFGESLMPGILGEFKRHHPDVRIIARVDRNRALLTAFDDDALDMVLLWQNAQEKRQGQLIGQRQMAWIQPPEMDIGALLARGEPLPLVMFDSPCLMRARAIDCLNQAGIPWRVMFVSHSLSGIWAAVQAGLGVTLRTRIGMPGNLRVTESVLPAPGSLGITLEQKSGSTAQTKLEQLMEEALHRAT
;
A
#
# COMPACT_ATOMS: atom_id res chain seq x y z
N MET A 1 -33.92 -31.99 4.83
CA MET A 1 -33.90 -31.41 3.47
C MET A 1 -32.91 -30.27 3.46
N ASN A 2 -31.74 -30.44 2.81
CA ASN A 2 -30.79 -29.33 2.62
C ASN A 2 -31.44 -28.33 1.67
N LYS A 3 -31.87 -27.18 2.18
CA LYS A 3 -32.30 -26.05 1.35
C LYS A 3 -31.08 -25.54 0.57
N ILE A 4 -31.16 -25.55 -0.75
CA ILE A 4 -30.16 -24.89 -1.61
C ILE A 4 -30.15 -23.40 -1.19
N PRO A 5 -28.99 -22.82 -0.87
CA PRO A 5 -28.91 -21.40 -0.49
C PRO A 5 -29.42 -20.51 -1.65
N PRO A 6 -30.04 -19.36 -1.36
CA PRO A 6 -30.53 -18.46 -2.40
C PRO A 6 -29.39 -17.95 -3.27
N THR A 7 -29.60 -17.93 -4.58
CA THR A 7 -28.64 -17.36 -5.53
C THR A 7 -28.76 -15.84 -5.53
N LEU A 8 -27.62 -15.15 -5.35
CA LEU A 8 -27.59 -13.68 -5.39
C LEU A 8 -27.66 -13.18 -6.85
N ASP A 9 -28.33 -12.06 -7.03
CA ASP A 9 -28.51 -11.42 -8.34
C ASP A 9 -27.29 -10.51 -8.63
N LEU A 10 -26.56 -10.76 -9.73
CA LEU A 10 -25.38 -9.98 -10.11
C LEU A 10 -25.70 -8.51 -10.42
N ASP A 11 -26.88 -8.20 -10.97
CA ASP A 11 -27.30 -6.81 -11.18
C ASP A 11 -27.54 -6.08 -9.85
N ALA A 12 -28.08 -6.79 -8.86
CA ALA A 12 -28.26 -6.25 -7.52
C ALA A 12 -26.91 -6.03 -6.81
N LEU A 13 -25.97 -6.97 -6.93
CA LEU A 13 -24.61 -6.80 -6.45
C LEU A 13 -23.92 -5.60 -7.11
N ARG A 14 -24.05 -5.44 -8.43
CA ARG A 14 -23.46 -4.32 -9.17
C ARG A 14 -24.05 -2.97 -8.72
N SER A 15 -25.36 -2.92 -8.51
CA SER A 15 -26.02 -1.72 -7.99
C SER A 15 -25.55 -1.35 -6.58
N PHE A 16 -25.37 -2.34 -5.71
CA PHE A 16 -24.86 -2.15 -4.35
C PHE A 16 -23.42 -1.64 -4.34
N VAL A 17 -22.49 -2.33 -5.04
CA VAL A 17 -21.07 -1.94 -5.11
C VAL A 17 -20.93 -0.53 -5.69
N THR A 18 -21.55 -0.25 -6.84
CA THR A 18 -21.49 1.08 -7.47
C THR A 18 -22.10 2.17 -6.58
N GLY A 19 -23.17 1.86 -5.84
CA GLY A 19 -23.79 2.78 -4.89
C GLY A 19 -22.86 3.23 -3.78
N MET A 20 -22.13 2.29 -3.22
CA MET A 20 -21.16 2.57 -2.16
C MET A 20 -19.91 3.29 -2.69
N GLU A 21 -19.39 2.93 -3.87
CA GLU A 21 -18.27 3.61 -4.51
C GLU A 21 -18.57 5.08 -4.86
N CYS A 22 -19.79 5.35 -5.33
CA CYS A 22 -20.24 6.71 -5.63
C CYS A 22 -20.67 7.50 -4.37
N GLY A 23 -20.75 6.86 -3.20
CA GLY A 23 -21.29 7.46 -1.97
C GLY A 23 -22.78 7.84 -2.06
N SER A 24 -23.47 7.46 -3.16
CA SER A 24 -24.86 7.79 -3.42
C SER A 24 -25.46 6.85 -4.47
N PHE A 25 -26.61 6.28 -4.17
CA PHE A 25 -27.36 5.46 -5.12
C PHE A 25 -27.98 6.26 -6.28
N ALA A 26 -28.16 7.56 -6.11
CA ALA A 26 -28.58 8.44 -7.21
C ALA A 26 -27.43 8.61 -8.24
N GLN A 27 -26.20 8.79 -7.79
CA GLN A 27 -25.02 8.83 -8.67
C GLN A 27 -24.75 7.46 -9.33
N ALA A 28 -24.92 6.38 -8.58
CA ALA A 28 -24.81 5.04 -9.14
C ALA A 28 -25.84 4.79 -10.27
N ALA A 29 -27.06 5.29 -10.12
CA ALA A 29 -28.08 5.17 -11.15
C ALA A 29 -27.65 5.82 -12.48
N ILE A 30 -27.04 7.01 -12.42
CA ILE A 30 -26.48 7.69 -13.60
C ILE A 30 -25.36 6.83 -14.20
N ARG A 31 -24.41 6.37 -13.36
CA ARG A 31 -23.25 5.56 -13.83
C ARG A 31 -23.68 4.24 -14.47
N LEU A 32 -24.75 3.63 -13.95
CA LEU A 32 -25.30 2.36 -14.44
C LEU A 32 -26.33 2.54 -15.58
N CYS A 33 -26.60 3.78 -16.02
CA CYS A 33 -27.64 4.09 -16.99
C CYS A 33 -29.02 3.50 -16.61
N ARG A 34 -29.38 3.59 -15.30
CA ARG A 34 -30.63 3.10 -14.75
C ARG A 34 -31.39 4.21 -13.99
N SER A 35 -32.67 4.01 -13.71
CA SER A 35 -33.39 4.93 -12.83
C SER A 35 -33.01 4.73 -11.36
N THR A 36 -33.09 5.79 -10.57
CA THR A 36 -32.81 5.73 -9.12
C THR A 36 -33.75 4.73 -8.40
N SER A 37 -34.99 4.63 -8.85
CA SER A 37 -35.96 3.64 -8.33
C SER A 37 -35.52 2.20 -8.62
N ALA A 38 -34.99 1.94 -9.82
CA ALA A 38 -34.46 0.61 -10.18
C ALA A 38 -33.27 0.22 -9.33
N VAL A 39 -32.32 1.14 -9.13
CA VAL A 39 -31.14 0.88 -8.30
C VAL A 39 -31.52 0.66 -6.83
N SER A 40 -32.48 1.45 -6.31
CA SER A 40 -33.01 1.26 -4.94
C SER A 40 -33.75 -0.08 -4.78
N ALA A 41 -34.50 -0.50 -5.80
CA ALA A 41 -35.16 -1.80 -5.81
C ALA A 41 -34.16 -2.97 -5.85
N GLN A 42 -33.07 -2.82 -6.58
CA GLN A 42 -31.99 -3.81 -6.63
C GLN A 42 -31.28 -3.94 -5.26
N LEU A 43 -30.98 -2.82 -4.58
CA LEU A 43 -30.43 -2.87 -3.23
C LEU A 43 -31.38 -3.61 -2.27
N LYS A 44 -32.67 -3.23 -2.26
CA LYS A 44 -33.67 -3.86 -1.40
C LYS A 44 -33.80 -5.36 -1.69
N LYS A 45 -33.75 -5.76 -2.97
CA LYS A 45 -33.75 -7.17 -3.39
C LYS A 45 -32.52 -7.91 -2.83
N LEU A 46 -31.34 -7.31 -2.89
CA LEU A 46 -30.11 -7.90 -2.35
C LEU A 46 -30.18 -8.08 -0.83
N GLU A 47 -30.65 -7.06 -0.10
CA GLU A 47 -30.84 -7.14 1.34
C GLU A 47 -31.83 -8.24 1.74
N GLN A 48 -32.91 -8.40 0.98
CA GLN A 48 -33.86 -9.50 1.17
C GLN A 48 -33.22 -10.88 0.90
N GLN A 49 -32.40 -11.00 -0.14
CA GLN A 49 -31.69 -12.23 -0.45
C GLN A 49 -30.63 -12.58 0.62
N CYS A 50 -29.98 -11.57 1.18
CA CYS A 50 -29.00 -11.74 2.26
C CYS A 50 -29.66 -11.91 3.64
N GLY A 51 -30.92 -11.49 3.80
CA GLY A 51 -31.61 -11.50 5.10
C GLY A 51 -31.09 -10.46 6.10
N ALA A 52 -30.41 -9.42 5.61
CA ALA A 52 -29.79 -8.38 6.44
C ALA A 52 -29.73 -7.04 5.70
N ASP A 53 -29.77 -5.94 6.46
CA ASP A 53 -29.47 -4.61 5.92
C ASP A 53 -27.97 -4.49 5.65
N LEU A 54 -27.62 -4.07 4.45
CA LEU A 54 -26.20 -3.95 4.01
C LEU A 54 -25.67 -2.53 4.11
N VAL A 55 -26.58 -1.54 4.13
CA VAL A 55 -26.24 -0.11 4.13
C VAL A 55 -26.94 0.61 5.28
N MET A 56 -26.21 1.50 5.93
CA MET A 56 -26.74 2.38 6.98
C MET A 56 -26.45 3.85 6.64
N LYS A 57 -27.26 4.76 7.18
CA LYS A 57 -26.96 6.19 7.14
C LYS A 57 -25.90 6.54 8.19
N LYS A 58 -24.84 7.25 7.78
CA LYS A 58 -23.82 7.79 8.68
C LYS A 58 -23.65 9.29 8.41
N GLY A 59 -24.24 10.11 9.24
CA GLY A 59 -24.27 11.55 9.02
C GLY A 59 -25.02 11.91 7.73
N ARG A 60 -24.36 12.62 6.80
CA ARG A 60 -24.91 12.98 5.49
C ARG A 60 -24.62 11.93 4.39
N GLY A 61 -23.93 10.84 4.71
CA GLY A 61 -23.51 9.83 3.76
C GLY A 61 -24.07 8.44 4.06
N LEU A 62 -23.54 7.47 3.28
CA LEU A 62 -23.84 6.06 3.42
C LEU A 62 -22.61 5.35 4.04
N ALA A 63 -22.86 4.31 4.83
CA ALA A 63 -21.85 3.43 5.35
C ALA A 63 -22.31 1.98 5.24
N LEU A 64 -21.37 1.04 5.17
CA LEU A 64 -21.68 -0.38 5.23
C LEU A 64 -22.04 -0.79 6.67
N THR A 65 -22.95 -1.73 6.80
CA THR A 65 -23.13 -2.51 8.02
C THR A 65 -22.01 -3.59 8.07
N ARG A 66 -21.91 -4.31 9.19
CA ARG A 66 -21.01 -5.48 9.28
C ARG A 66 -21.30 -6.51 8.19
N ASP A 67 -22.57 -6.81 7.95
CA ASP A 67 -22.99 -7.76 6.90
C ASP A 67 -22.75 -7.15 5.52
N GLY A 68 -22.90 -5.82 5.38
CA GLY A 68 -22.55 -5.08 4.17
C GLY A 68 -21.07 -5.17 3.81
N GLU A 69 -20.15 -5.14 4.78
CA GLU A 69 -18.71 -5.32 4.54
C GLU A 69 -18.40 -6.72 4.00
N ILE A 70 -19.02 -7.74 4.59
CA ILE A 70 -18.88 -9.13 4.13
C ILE A 70 -19.39 -9.25 2.69
N VAL A 71 -20.61 -8.80 2.42
CA VAL A 71 -21.23 -8.88 1.09
C VAL A 71 -20.42 -8.07 0.07
N MET A 72 -19.88 -6.89 0.45
CA MET A 72 -19.05 -6.05 -0.42
C MET A 72 -17.81 -6.79 -0.93
N SER A 73 -17.09 -7.48 -0.04
CA SER A 73 -15.89 -8.25 -0.39
C SER A 73 -16.21 -9.34 -1.41
N TYR A 74 -17.24 -10.15 -1.14
CA TYR A 74 -17.66 -11.21 -2.07
C TYR A 74 -18.27 -10.66 -3.37
N ALA A 75 -19.07 -9.59 -3.29
CA ALA A 75 -19.70 -8.96 -4.45
C ALA A 75 -18.67 -8.50 -5.49
N ARG A 76 -17.59 -7.85 -5.05
CA ARG A 76 -16.50 -7.43 -5.94
C ARG A 76 -15.88 -8.60 -6.68
N ARG A 77 -15.61 -9.70 -5.98
CA ARG A 77 -15.02 -10.92 -6.59
C ARG A 77 -15.97 -11.59 -7.58
N MET A 78 -17.26 -11.70 -7.24
CA MET A 78 -18.25 -12.29 -8.13
C MET A 78 -18.45 -11.43 -9.40
N LEU A 79 -18.48 -10.11 -9.25
CA LEU A 79 -18.60 -9.20 -10.40
C LEU A 79 -17.37 -9.22 -11.28
N ALA A 80 -16.18 -9.28 -10.70
CA ALA A 80 -14.93 -9.42 -11.45
C ALA A 80 -14.93 -10.70 -12.29
N LEU A 81 -15.32 -11.83 -11.70
CA LEU A 81 -15.41 -13.10 -12.41
C LEU A 81 -16.49 -13.10 -13.52
N ASN A 82 -17.62 -12.44 -13.27
CA ASN A 82 -18.65 -12.25 -14.31
C ASN A 82 -18.13 -11.41 -15.48
N ASP A 83 -17.42 -10.33 -15.19
CA ASP A 83 -16.88 -9.44 -16.22
C ASP A 83 -15.77 -10.15 -17.02
N GLU A 84 -14.94 -10.93 -16.36
CA GLU A 84 -13.95 -11.83 -16.99
C GLU A 84 -14.61 -12.83 -17.94
N MET A 85 -15.67 -13.51 -17.52
CA MET A 85 -16.42 -14.43 -18.38
C MET A 85 -17.02 -13.71 -19.61
N GLN A 86 -17.61 -12.53 -19.41
CA GLN A 86 -18.20 -11.75 -20.52
C GLN A 86 -17.15 -11.31 -21.55
N CYS A 87 -15.96 -10.91 -21.09
CA CYS A 87 -14.87 -10.53 -21.99
C CYS A 87 -14.30 -11.76 -22.71
N ALA A 88 -14.12 -12.89 -22.02
CA ALA A 88 -13.66 -14.12 -22.64
C ALA A 88 -14.62 -14.61 -23.76
N LEU A 89 -15.93 -14.48 -23.55
CA LEU A 89 -16.94 -14.84 -24.56
C LEU A 89 -16.92 -13.93 -25.78
N LYS A 90 -16.54 -12.66 -25.61
CA LYS A 90 -16.44 -11.70 -26.72
C LYS A 90 -15.13 -11.81 -27.51
N GLY A 91 -14.20 -12.66 -27.09
CA GLY A 91 -12.86 -12.73 -27.65
C GLY A 91 -12.02 -11.46 -27.39
N GLU A 92 -12.53 -10.57 -26.57
CA GLU A 92 -11.76 -9.47 -26.00
C GLU A 92 -10.79 -10.10 -24.99
N GLN A 93 -9.49 -10.13 -25.31
CA GLN A 93 -8.50 -10.44 -24.30
C GLN A 93 -8.66 -9.40 -23.18
N LEU A 94 -9.17 -9.81 -22.02
CA LEU A 94 -8.99 -9.02 -20.81
C LEU A 94 -7.50 -8.79 -20.69
N GLN A 95 -7.10 -7.56 -20.79
CA GLN A 95 -5.77 -7.19 -20.33
C GLN A 95 -5.76 -7.54 -18.85
N GLU A 96 -5.03 -8.59 -18.49
CA GLU A 96 -4.82 -8.92 -17.10
C GLU A 96 -4.33 -7.67 -16.39
N GLU A 97 -4.96 -7.35 -15.26
CA GLU A 97 -4.62 -6.20 -14.46
C GLU A 97 -4.07 -6.65 -13.12
N ILE A 98 -2.91 -6.14 -12.75
CA ILE A 98 -2.29 -6.36 -11.45
C ILE A 98 -2.26 -5.04 -10.70
N ARG A 99 -2.93 -4.98 -9.56
CA ARG A 99 -2.96 -3.81 -8.66
C ARG A 99 -1.96 -4.05 -7.54
N ILE A 100 -0.83 -3.33 -7.57
CA ILE A 100 0.24 -3.46 -6.60
C ILE A 100 0.36 -2.22 -5.72
N GLY A 101 0.44 -2.44 -4.40
CA GLY A 101 0.74 -1.40 -3.41
C GLY A 101 2.18 -1.48 -2.92
N MET A 102 2.87 -0.34 -2.78
CA MET A 102 4.23 -0.30 -2.26
C MET A 102 4.56 1.04 -1.64
N GLN A 103 5.61 1.09 -0.82
CA GLN A 103 6.15 2.36 -0.33
C GLN A 103 7.06 3.04 -1.37
N GLU A 104 7.28 4.35 -1.20
CA GLU A 104 8.08 5.18 -2.12
C GLU A 104 9.49 4.61 -2.34
N ASP A 105 10.13 4.11 -1.29
CA ASP A 105 11.47 3.50 -1.37
C ASP A 105 11.54 2.43 -2.48
N PHE A 106 10.51 1.59 -2.57
CA PHE A 106 10.43 0.53 -3.57
C PHE A 106 9.99 1.07 -4.93
N GLY A 107 8.98 1.96 -4.93
CA GLY A 107 8.42 2.54 -6.14
C GLY A 107 9.44 3.32 -6.96
N GLU A 108 10.24 4.17 -6.31
CA GLU A 108 11.22 5.01 -7.00
C GLU A 108 12.48 4.23 -7.41
N SER A 109 12.94 3.28 -6.58
CA SER A 109 14.25 2.68 -6.74
C SER A 109 14.27 1.32 -7.41
N LEU A 110 13.26 0.48 -7.15
CA LEU A 110 13.21 -0.91 -7.64
C LEU A 110 12.31 -1.06 -8.87
N MET A 111 11.15 -0.41 -8.85
CA MET A 111 10.14 -0.61 -9.90
C MET A 111 10.60 -0.27 -11.32
N PRO A 112 11.43 0.76 -11.59
CA PRO A 112 11.84 1.03 -12.97
C PRO A 112 12.50 -0.17 -13.67
N GLY A 113 13.37 -0.88 -12.96
CA GLY A 113 14.02 -2.10 -13.48
C GLY A 113 13.04 -3.28 -13.63
N ILE A 114 12.20 -3.48 -12.63
CA ILE A 114 11.21 -4.57 -12.60
C ILE A 114 10.18 -4.41 -13.71
N LEU A 115 9.59 -3.22 -13.86
CA LEU A 115 8.57 -2.94 -14.87
C LEU A 115 9.07 -3.11 -16.30
N GLY A 116 10.31 -2.70 -16.56
CA GLY A 116 10.93 -2.88 -17.87
C GLY A 116 11.12 -4.35 -18.25
N GLU A 117 11.49 -5.18 -17.28
CA GLU A 117 11.65 -6.63 -17.48
C GLU A 117 10.28 -7.33 -17.56
N PHE A 118 9.37 -6.99 -16.68
CA PHE A 118 8.01 -7.53 -16.66
C PHE A 118 7.27 -7.30 -17.98
N LYS A 119 7.35 -6.08 -18.52
CA LYS A 119 6.70 -5.72 -19.80
C LYS A 119 7.18 -6.57 -20.97
N ARG A 120 8.44 -7.03 -20.97
CA ARG A 120 8.96 -7.92 -22.03
C ARG A 120 8.37 -9.32 -21.97
N HIS A 121 8.01 -9.81 -20.78
CA HIS A 121 7.42 -11.14 -20.60
C HIS A 121 5.89 -11.13 -20.67
N HIS A 122 5.28 -10.03 -20.25
CA HIS A 122 3.83 -9.85 -20.15
C HIS A 122 3.40 -8.52 -20.79
N PRO A 123 3.48 -8.39 -22.14
CA PRO A 123 3.21 -7.14 -22.85
C PRO A 123 1.77 -6.66 -22.71
N ASP A 124 0.81 -7.55 -22.50
CA ASP A 124 -0.62 -7.27 -22.47
C ASP A 124 -1.16 -7.08 -21.03
N VAL A 125 -0.32 -7.29 -20.00
CA VAL A 125 -0.71 -7.09 -18.61
C VAL A 125 -0.61 -5.60 -18.24
N ARG A 126 -1.69 -5.08 -17.67
CA ARG A 126 -1.73 -3.74 -17.10
C ARG A 126 -1.33 -3.77 -15.63
N ILE A 127 -0.42 -2.88 -15.23
CA ILE A 127 -0.08 -2.68 -13.83
C ILE A 127 -0.65 -1.37 -13.33
N ILE A 128 -1.38 -1.42 -12.22
CA ILE A 128 -1.80 -0.25 -11.45
C ILE A 128 -1.00 -0.21 -10.16
N ALA A 129 -0.10 0.77 -10.04
CA ALA A 129 0.72 0.93 -8.85
C ALA A 129 0.11 2.00 -7.93
N ARG A 130 -0.01 1.67 -6.64
CA ARG A 130 -0.35 2.60 -5.57
C ARG A 130 0.85 2.76 -4.65
N VAL A 131 1.33 3.98 -4.53
CA VAL A 131 2.39 4.33 -3.58
C VAL A 131 1.74 4.99 -2.37
N ASP A 132 1.94 4.40 -1.19
CA ASP A 132 1.34 4.88 0.04
C ASP A 132 2.10 4.29 1.24
N ARG A 133 1.65 4.58 2.46
CA ARG A 133 2.21 4.04 3.69
C ARG A 133 1.65 2.67 4.03
N ASN A 134 2.41 1.88 4.81
CA ASN A 134 2.02 0.53 5.20
C ASN A 134 0.54 0.43 5.60
N ARG A 135 0.07 1.29 6.51
CA ARG A 135 -1.30 1.21 7.01
C ARG A 135 -2.35 1.38 5.90
N ALA A 136 -2.16 2.38 5.04
CA ALA A 136 -3.09 2.65 3.94
C ALA A 136 -3.05 1.54 2.87
N LEU A 137 -1.85 1.01 2.60
CA LEU A 137 -1.65 -0.13 1.68
C LEU A 137 -2.32 -1.39 2.22
N LEU A 138 -2.16 -1.68 3.50
CA LEU A 138 -2.77 -2.83 4.15
C LEU A 138 -4.30 -2.75 4.16
N THR A 139 -4.86 -1.58 4.50
CA THR A 139 -6.30 -1.37 4.40
C THR A 139 -6.79 -1.61 2.97
N ALA A 140 -6.10 -1.06 1.96
CA ALA A 140 -6.48 -1.27 0.57
C ALA A 140 -6.34 -2.73 0.11
N PHE A 141 -5.37 -3.46 0.65
CA PHE A 141 -5.20 -4.89 0.39
C PHE A 141 -6.31 -5.72 1.05
N ASP A 142 -6.61 -5.45 2.31
CA ASP A 142 -7.69 -6.11 3.05
C ASP A 142 -9.07 -5.85 2.40
N ASP A 143 -9.28 -4.64 1.83
CA ASP A 143 -10.49 -4.22 1.11
C ASP A 143 -10.55 -4.69 -0.36
N ASP A 144 -9.70 -5.61 -0.79
CA ASP A 144 -9.63 -6.11 -2.17
C ASP A 144 -9.35 -5.03 -3.25
N ALA A 145 -8.82 -3.89 -2.85
CA ALA A 145 -8.42 -2.83 -3.78
C ALA A 145 -7.01 -3.04 -4.36
N LEU A 146 -6.22 -3.94 -3.77
CA LEU A 146 -4.89 -4.34 -4.22
C LEU A 146 -4.80 -5.86 -4.27
N ASP A 147 -4.03 -6.38 -5.23
CA ASP A 147 -3.76 -7.81 -5.41
C ASP A 147 -2.46 -8.24 -4.74
N MET A 148 -1.51 -7.29 -4.64
CA MET A 148 -0.19 -7.48 -4.03
C MET A 148 0.21 -6.25 -3.24
N VAL A 149 0.96 -6.43 -2.13
CA VAL A 149 1.56 -5.31 -1.38
C VAL A 149 2.98 -5.62 -0.96
N LEU A 150 3.88 -4.67 -1.18
CA LEU A 150 5.28 -4.71 -0.77
C LEU A 150 5.50 -3.71 0.38
N LEU A 151 5.86 -4.21 1.55
CA LEU A 151 5.83 -3.47 2.80
C LEU A 151 7.14 -3.57 3.57
N TRP A 152 7.45 -2.52 4.33
CA TRP A 152 8.41 -2.63 5.42
C TRP A 152 7.78 -3.33 6.63
N GLN A 153 8.48 -4.29 7.20
CA GLN A 153 8.05 -5.01 8.38
C GLN A 153 9.03 -4.82 9.54
N ASN A 154 8.48 -4.49 10.72
CA ASN A 154 9.24 -4.54 11.95
C ASN A 154 9.37 -6.01 12.41
N ALA A 155 10.52 -6.38 13.01
CA ALA A 155 10.77 -7.73 13.51
C ALA A 155 9.73 -8.21 14.55
N GLN A 156 8.97 -7.30 15.14
CA GLN A 156 7.95 -7.60 16.16
C GLN A 156 6.53 -7.78 15.57
N GLU A 157 6.30 -7.38 14.32
CA GLU A 157 5.01 -7.53 13.66
C GLU A 157 4.92 -8.90 13.00
N LYS A 158 4.03 -9.76 13.51
CA LYS A 158 3.71 -11.05 12.89
C LYS A 158 2.54 -10.87 11.92
N ARG A 159 2.83 -10.57 10.67
CA ARG A 159 1.85 -10.66 9.59
C ARG A 159 2.08 -11.91 8.74
N GLN A 160 1.07 -12.36 8.00
CA GLN A 160 1.12 -13.59 7.21
C GLN A 160 1.88 -13.44 5.87
N GLY A 161 2.47 -12.28 5.59
CA GLY A 161 3.24 -12.04 4.37
C GLY A 161 4.54 -12.84 4.31
N GLN A 162 4.97 -13.17 3.10
CA GLN A 162 6.26 -13.81 2.86
C GLN A 162 7.38 -12.78 3.08
N LEU A 163 8.33 -13.09 3.96
CA LEU A 163 9.53 -12.29 4.13
C LEU A 163 10.45 -12.53 2.91
N ILE A 164 10.59 -11.53 2.03
CA ILE A 164 11.38 -11.63 0.80
C ILE A 164 12.73 -10.91 0.89
N GLY A 165 13.00 -10.25 2.00
CA GLY A 165 14.28 -9.59 2.21
C GLY A 165 14.38 -8.89 3.55
N GLN A 166 15.60 -8.43 3.85
CA GLN A 166 15.89 -7.63 5.04
C GLN A 166 16.92 -6.57 4.68
N ARG A 167 16.78 -5.35 5.22
CA ARG A 167 17.71 -4.26 4.98
C ARG A 167 18.10 -3.59 6.27
N GLN A 168 19.42 -3.31 6.38
CA GLN A 168 19.94 -2.51 7.48
C GLN A 168 19.47 -1.06 7.32
N MET A 169 19.01 -0.48 8.41
CA MET A 169 18.79 0.95 8.49
C MET A 169 20.14 1.65 8.75
N ALA A 170 20.25 2.86 8.29
CA ALA A 170 21.44 3.68 8.48
C ALA A 170 21.05 5.14 8.76
N TRP A 171 21.85 5.81 9.55
CA TRP A 171 21.79 7.26 9.68
C TRP A 171 22.44 7.89 8.44
N ILE A 172 21.68 8.71 7.74
CA ILE A 172 22.11 9.32 6.46
C ILE A 172 22.20 10.83 6.66
N GLN A 173 23.33 11.40 6.26
CA GLN A 173 23.68 12.80 6.45
C GLN A 173 24.27 13.43 5.20
N PRO A 174 24.26 14.75 5.09
CA PRO A 174 25.05 15.45 4.08
C PRO A 174 26.55 15.33 4.38
N PRO A 175 27.43 15.33 3.35
CA PRO A 175 28.88 15.12 3.52
C PRO A 175 29.55 16.15 4.47
N GLU A 176 29.05 17.38 4.48
CA GLU A 176 29.64 18.49 5.22
C GLU A 176 29.28 18.52 6.71
N MET A 177 28.30 17.71 7.15
CA MET A 177 27.85 17.70 8.53
C MET A 177 28.79 16.89 9.41
N ASP A 178 29.37 17.51 10.41
CA ASP A 178 30.16 16.84 11.45
C ASP A 178 29.27 16.59 12.69
N ILE A 179 28.67 15.40 12.73
CA ILE A 179 27.81 14.99 13.84
C ILE A 179 28.61 14.85 15.14
N GLY A 180 29.87 14.37 15.05
CA GLY A 180 30.72 14.21 16.22
C GLY A 180 30.99 15.53 16.91
N ALA A 181 31.37 16.57 16.16
CA ALA A 181 31.56 17.92 16.69
C ALA A 181 30.27 18.52 17.24
N LEU A 182 29.12 18.26 16.63
CA LEU A 182 27.80 18.74 17.09
C LEU A 182 27.46 18.12 18.46
N LEU A 183 27.58 16.81 18.59
CA LEU A 183 27.30 16.10 19.85
C LEU A 183 28.29 16.48 20.95
N ALA A 184 29.57 16.69 20.62
CA ALA A 184 30.57 17.14 21.59
C ALA A 184 30.28 18.51 22.19
N ARG A 185 29.55 19.39 21.46
CA ARG A 185 29.05 20.67 21.96
C ARG A 185 27.73 20.56 22.75
N GLY A 186 27.17 19.35 22.86
CA GLY A 186 25.88 19.14 23.52
C GLY A 186 24.66 19.67 22.72
N GLU A 187 24.85 19.95 21.45
CA GLU A 187 23.78 20.44 20.61
C GLU A 187 22.80 19.32 20.22
N PRO A 188 21.48 19.60 20.17
CA PRO A 188 20.52 18.62 19.74
C PRO A 188 20.73 18.20 18.27
N LEU A 189 20.73 16.89 18.00
CA LEU A 189 20.86 16.34 16.66
C LEU A 189 19.67 16.81 15.80
N PRO A 190 19.91 17.52 14.68
CA PRO A 190 18.84 17.95 13.78
C PRO A 190 18.33 16.78 12.94
N LEU A 191 17.03 16.54 12.96
CA LEU A 191 16.40 15.40 12.28
C LEU A 191 15.51 15.87 11.12
N VAL A 192 15.64 15.17 10.00
CA VAL A 192 14.76 15.24 8.84
C VAL A 192 13.95 13.94 8.78
N MET A 193 12.63 14.04 8.89
CA MET A 193 11.80 12.86 9.10
C MET A 193 10.51 12.87 8.30
N PHE A 194 10.01 11.67 8.00
CA PHE A 194 8.61 11.53 7.61
C PHE A 194 7.68 11.94 8.76
N ASP A 195 6.45 12.36 8.41
CA ASP A 195 5.39 12.51 9.39
C ASP A 195 5.02 11.16 10.05
N SER A 196 4.28 11.24 11.14
CA SER A 196 3.78 10.06 11.85
C SER A 196 2.47 9.56 11.23
N PRO A 197 2.24 8.23 11.17
CA PRO A 197 3.11 7.14 11.64
C PRO A 197 4.15 6.70 10.61
N CYS A 198 5.40 6.46 11.05
CA CYS A 198 6.48 5.93 10.22
C CYS A 198 7.39 5.05 11.07
N LEU A 199 7.66 3.80 10.62
CA LEU A 199 8.50 2.84 11.35
C LEU A 199 9.93 3.37 11.57
N MET A 200 10.53 3.94 10.54
CA MET A 200 11.89 4.44 10.61
C MET A 200 11.99 5.69 11.52
N ARG A 201 10.98 6.57 11.50
CA ARG A 201 10.89 7.69 12.45
C ARG A 201 10.80 7.21 13.90
N ALA A 202 9.90 6.27 14.18
CA ALA A 202 9.75 5.71 15.52
C ALA A 202 11.08 5.10 15.99
N ARG A 203 11.72 4.29 15.15
CA ARG A 203 13.01 3.68 15.46
C ARG A 203 14.12 4.70 15.69
N ALA A 204 14.18 5.77 14.91
CA ALA A 204 15.17 6.83 15.10
C ALA A 204 15.04 7.48 16.47
N ILE A 205 13.81 7.85 16.82
CA ILE A 205 13.52 8.48 18.13
C ILE A 205 13.85 7.54 19.29
N ASP A 206 13.47 6.27 19.18
CA ASP A 206 13.76 5.25 20.20
C ASP A 206 15.27 5.07 20.40
N CYS A 207 16.04 4.94 19.32
CA CYS A 207 17.49 4.79 19.38
C CYS A 207 18.16 5.99 20.05
N LEU A 208 17.78 7.21 19.69
CA LEU A 208 18.36 8.42 20.25
C LEU A 208 17.99 8.59 21.74
N ASN A 209 16.75 8.33 22.10
CA ASN A 209 16.28 8.38 23.49
C ASN A 209 17.01 7.35 24.37
N GLN A 210 17.17 6.11 23.89
CA GLN A 210 17.92 5.06 24.62
C GLN A 210 19.39 5.41 24.80
N ALA A 211 19.98 6.11 23.83
CA ALA A 211 21.37 6.57 23.89
C ALA A 211 21.55 7.90 24.66
N GLY A 212 20.48 8.53 25.13
CA GLY A 212 20.52 9.83 25.80
C GLY A 212 20.99 10.98 24.90
N ILE A 213 20.86 10.83 23.57
CA ILE A 213 21.28 11.84 22.60
C ILE A 213 20.12 12.83 22.40
N PRO A 214 20.31 14.13 22.71
CA PRO A 214 19.29 15.15 22.48
C PRO A 214 19.07 15.33 20.97
N TRP A 215 17.82 15.49 20.58
CA TRP A 215 17.44 15.67 19.17
C TRP A 215 16.33 16.71 19.01
N ARG A 216 16.21 17.25 17.80
CA ARG A 216 15.10 18.12 17.38
C ARG A 216 14.71 17.84 15.94
N VAL A 217 13.43 17.82 15.64
CA VAL A 217 12.95 17.70 14.26
C VAL A 217 13.03 19.07 13.59
N MET A 218 13.82 19.16 12.53
CA MET A 218 14.01 20.38 11.75
C MET A 218 13.12 20.43 10.52
N PHE A 219 12.79 19.26 9.97
CA PHE A 219 11.97 19.15 8.77
C PHE A 219 11.12 17.89 8.79
N VAL A 220 9.87 18.02 8.34
CA VAL A 220 8.92 16.91 8.18
C VAL A 220 8.40 16.94 6.75
N SER A 221 8.38 15.78 6.11
CA SER A 221 7.81 15.61 4.76
C SER A 221 6.90 14.40 4.70
N HIS A 222 5.96 14.44 3.76
CA HIS A 222 5.11 13.31 3.39
C HIS A 222 5.70 12.49 2.22
N SER A 223 6.79 12.95 1.59
CA SER A 223 7.43 12.31 0.44
C SER A 223 8.91 12.02 0.68
N LEU A 224 9.39 10.94 0.06
CA LEU A 224 10.79 10.54 0.12
C LEU A 224 11.71 11.55 -0.55
N SER A 225 11.30 12.08 -1.69
CA SER A 225 12.03 13.13 -2.40
C SER A 225 12.20 14.40 -1.56
N GLY A 226 11.19 14.78 -0.77
CA GLY A 226 11.27 15.88 0.19
C GLY A 226 12.27 15.60 1.33
N ILE A 227 12.33 14.36 1.82
CA ILE A 227 13.34 13.95 2.81
C ILE A 227 14.74 14.09 2.24
N TRP A 228 14.98 13.55 1.04
CA TRP A 228 16.30 13.62 0.40
C TRP A 228 16.73 15.07 0.13
N ALA A 229 15.83 15.91 -0.38
CA ALA A 229 16.11 17.32 -0.64
C ALA A 229 16.50 18.06 0.64
N ALA A 230 15.81 17.81 1.76
CA ALA A 230 16.11 18.46 3.03
C ALA A 230 17.45 18.02 3.62
N VAL A 231 17.78 16.71 3.53
CA VAL A 231 19.10 16.20 3.96
C VAL A 231 20.21 16.76 3.07
N GLN A 232 20.03 16.78 1.75
CA GLN A 232 20.99 17.39 0.80
C GLN A 232 21.21 18.86 1.05
N ALA A 233 20.17 19.59 1.47
CA ALA A 233 20.26 21.00 1.84
C ALA A 233 20.91 21.24 3.23
N GLY A 234 21.33 20.19 3.94
CA GLY A 234 22.01 20.32 5.23
C GLY A 234 21.11 20.56 6.42
N LEU A 235 19.76 20.34 6.30
CA LEU A 235 18.83 20.59 7.40
C LEU A 235 18.99 19.61 8.56
N GLY A 236 19.60 18.45 8.34
CA GLY A 236 19.80 17.46 9.38
C GLY A 236 20.05 16.05 8.83
N VAL A 237 19.94 15.07 9.72
CA VAL A 237 20.13 13.66 9.40
C VAL A 237 18.79 12.94 9.35
N THR A 238 18.73 11.84 8.61
CA THR A 238 17.56 10.96 8.57
C THR A 238 17.96 9.52 8.86
N LEU A 239 17.01 8.73 9.38
CA LEU A 239 17.18 7.29 9.52
C LEU A 239 16.38 6.59 8.41
N ARG A 240 17.08 5.88 7.51
CA ARG A 240 16.46 5.12 6.42
C ARG A 240 17.30 3.89 6.04
N THR A 241 16.77 3.04 5.19
CA THR A 241 17.58 2.07 4.46
C THR A 241 18.34 2.77 3.34
N ARG A 242 19.32 2.09 2.77
CA ARG A 242 20.09 2.64 1.64
C ARG A 242 19.36 2.57 0.29
N ILE A 243 18.19 1.93 0.25
CA ILE A 243 17.37 1.86 -0.97
C ILE A 243 17.01 3.28 -1.42
N GLY A 244 17.40 3.64 -2.63
CA GLY A 244 17.16 4.96 -3.22
C GLY A 244 17.92 6.12 -2.59
N MET A 245 18.96 5.84 -1.79
CA MET A 245 19.80 6.90 -1.23
C MET A 245 20.55 7.65 -2.32
N PRO A 246 20.45 8.98 -2.41
CA PRO A 246 21.23 9.78 -3.34
C PRO A 246 22.74 9.62 -3.12
N GLY A 247 23.49 9.51 -4.22
CA GLY A 247 24.92 9.25 -4.18
C GLY A 247 25.78 10.38 -3.59
N ASN A 248 25.23 11.58 -3.43
CA ASN A 248 25.89 12.72 -2.79
C ASN A 248 25.65 12.77 -1.26
N LEU A 249 24.90 11.84 -0.70
CA LEU A 249 24.75 11.67 0.75
C LEU A 249 25.68 10.56 1.26
N ARG A 250 25.94 10.56 2.55
CA ARG A 250 26.76 9.52 3.18
C ARG A 250 26.07 8.91 4.40
N VAL A 251 26.43 7.68 4.70
CA VAL A 251 26.05 7.01 5.93
C VAL A 251 26.97 7.50 7.05
N THR A 252 26.39 7.80 8.21
CA THR A 252 27.14 8.15 9.42
C THR A 252 27.75 6.89 10.01
N GLU A 253 29.05 6.88 10.17
CA GLU A 253 29.78 5.76 10.78
C GLU A 253 29.99 6.01 12.29
N SER A 254 29.64 5.03 13.10
CA SER A 254 30.03 4.83 14.53
C SER A 254 29.64 5.88 15.56
N VAL A 255 29.11 7.04 15.20
CA VAL A 255 28.82 8.13 16.15
C VAL A 255 27.39 8.04 16.74
N LEU A 256 26.49 7.45 15.98
CA LEU A 256 25.08 7.29 16.36
C LEU A 256 24.75 5.83 16.68
N PRO A 257 23.75 5.56 17.53
CA PRO A 257 23.37 4.21 17.92
C PRO A 257 22.93 3.39 16.70
N ALA A 258 23.30 2.10 16.69
CA ALA A 258 22.94 1.17 15.61
C ALA A 258 21.41 1.02 15.53
N PRO A 259 20.77 1.33 14.38
CA PRO A 259 19.32 1.33 14.29
C PRO A 259 18.71 -0.06 14.05
N GLY A 260 19.52 -1.06 13.69
CA GLY A 260 19.04 -2.40 13.33
C GLY A 260 18.53 -2.47 11.90
N SER A 261 17.66 -3.44 11.64
CA SER A 261 17.16 -3.74 10.30
C SER A 261 15.64 -3.79 10.24
N LEU A 262 15.09 -3.65 9.02
CA LEU A 262 13.69 -3.90 8.70
C LEU A 262 13.57 -5.07 7.72
N GLY A 263 12.55 -5.90 7.92
CA GLY A 263 12.11 -6.89 6.95
C GLY A 263 11.39 -6.24 5.78
N ILE A 264 11.41 -6.91 4.64
CA ILE A 264 10.59 -6.59 3.48
C ILE A 264 9.66 -7.77 3.27
N THR A 265 8.35 -7.52 3.35
CA THR A 265 7.33 -8.54 3.14
C THR A 265 6.53 -8.28 1.89
N LEU A 266 6.23 -9.33 1.19
CA LEU A 266 5.27 -9.37 0.12
C LEU A 266 4.04 -10.15 0.59
N GLU A 267 2.88 -9.52 0.50
CA GLU A 267 1.60 -10.21 0.65
C GLU A 267 0.91 -10.19 -0.70
N GLN A 268 0.34 -11.32 -1.09
CA GLN A 268 -0.44 -11.44 -2.32
C GLN A 268 -1.67 -12.30 -2.11
N LYS A 269 -2.71 -12.01 -2.86
CA LYS A 269 -3.86 -12.88 -3.01
C LYS A 269 -3.52 -13.98 -4.03
N SER A 270 -4.33 -15.04 -4.10
CA SER A 270 -4.13 -16.11 -5.09
C SER A 270 -3.89 -15.54 -6.48
N GLY A 271 -2.71 -15.78 -7.03
CA GLY A 271 -2.17 -15.07 -8.16
C GLY A 271 -2.19 -15.84 -9.47
N SER A 272 -2.18 -15.06 -10.54
CA SER A 272 -1.95 -15.53 -11.91
C SER A 272 -0.45 -15.83 -12.15
N THR A 273 -0.15 -16.43 -13.31
CA THR A 273 1.23 -16.62 -13.77
C THR A 273 2.00 -15.30 -13.85
N ALA A 274 1.33 -14.21 -14.26
CA ALA A 274 1.94 -12.89 -14.34
C ALA A 274 2.25 -12.31 -12.95
N GLN A 275 1.38 -12.49 -11.96
CA GLN A 275 1.66 -12.09 -10.57
C GLN A 275 2.86 -12.86 -10.01
N THR A 276 2.94 -14.18 -10.23
CA THR A 276 4.09 -14.98 -9.81
C THR A 276 5.39 -14.49 -10.47
N LYS A 277 5.33 -14.11 -11.75
CA LYS A 277 6.51 -13.55 -12.43
C LYS A 277 6.90 -12.19 -11.86
N LEU A 278 5.94 -11.33 -11.54
CA LEU A 278 6.21 -10.02 -10.91
C LEU A 278 6.84 -10.18 -9.53
N GLU A 279 6.36 -11.14 -8.71
CA GLU A 279 6.95 -11.53 -7.43
C GLU A 279 8.42 -11.93 -7.59
N GLN A 280 8.72 -12.85 -8.51
CA GLN A 280 10.10 -13.28 -8.77
C GLN A 280 11.02 -12.11 -9.14
N LEU A 281 10.56 -11.21 -10.01
CA LEU A 281 11.33 -10.03 -10.41
C LEU A 281 11.57 -9.08 -9.24
N MET A 282 10.61 -8.93 -8.32
CA MET A 282 10.79 -8.14 -7.10
C MET A 282 11.83 -8.76 -6.16
N GLU A 283 11.77 -10.07 -5.95
CA GLU A 283 12.77 -10.79 -5.15
C GLU A 283 14.18 -10.64 -5.74
N GLU A 284 14.33 -10.85 -7.05
CA GLU A 284 15.62 -10.69 -7.75
C GLU A 284 16.15 -9.25 -7.67
N ALA A 285 15.28 -8.26 -7.84
CA ALA A 285 15.66 -6.86 -7.74
C ALA A 285 16.13 -6.50 -6.32
N LEU A 286 15.44 -7.02 -5.30
CA LEU A 286 15.85 -6.86 -3.91
C LEU A 286 17.21 -7.51 -3.63
N HIS A 287 17.49 -8.68 -4.18
CA HIS A 287 18.80 -9.32 -4.03
C HIS A 287 19.93 -8.52 -4.69
N ARG A 288 19.64 -7.83 -5.80
CA ARG A 288 20.62 -6.99 -6.51
C ARG A 288 20.85 -5.61 -5.86
N ALA A 289 19.88 -5.10 -5.13
CA ALA A 289 19.93 -3.79 -4.46
C ALA A 289 20.59 -3.86 -3.08
N THR A 290 21.75 -4.51 -2.99
CA THR A 290 22.55 -4.65 -1.76
C THR A 290 23.52 -3.51 -1.56
#